data_5c88f3a5d6c9545e64063cd44d69f3ef
#
_entry.id   5c88f3a5d6c9545e64063cd44d69f3ef
#
_cell.length_a   1.000
_cell.length_b   1.000
_cell.length_c   1.000
_cell.angle_alpha   90.00
_cell.angle_beta   90.00
_cell.angle_gamma   90.00
#
_symmetry.space_group_name_H-M   'P 1'
#
loop_
_entity.id
_entity.type
_entity.pdbx_description
1 polymer ?
#
loop_
_entity_poly.entity_id
_entity_poly.type
_entity_poly.pdbx_seq_one_letter_code
_entity_poly.pdbx_strand_id
1 'polypeptide(L)'
;MRTEVELLNRKFWDTLVTTLQRSIINDIEIIDKFATEAMATLRMQPQSVEEIGLANQKHVFYSEKCPEMLQIFENADKKNKILSAWTKEQMEQVERVTATWDNFQSLMDNHELIISKQVDSIKSNLNTQVKNVNGEIDKFKMRWDQMKPKEEALEGDQSKIVQGELKVHFIYTPKNPSLFDCTPEIKN
;
A
#
# COMPACT_ATOMS: atom_id res chain seq x y z
N MET A 1 -41.52 50.82 -11.66
CA MET A 1 -40.47 50.45 -12.68
C MET A 1 -39.04 50.46 -12.10
N ARG A 2 -38.55 51.56 -11.52
CA ARG A 2 -37.14 51.63 -11.01
C ARG A 2 -36.91 50.63 -9.87
N THR A 3 -37.80 50.51 -8.93
CA THR A 3 -37.77 49.59 -7.81
C THR A 3 -37.86 48.11 -8.20
N GLU A 4 -38.61 47.77 -9.26
CA GLU A 4 -38.73 46.40 -9.76
C GLU A 4 -37.43 45.94 -10.49
N VAL A 5 -36.79 46.83 -11.25
CA VAL A 5 -35.50 46.55 -11.89
C VAL A 5 -34.42 46.36 -10.85
N GLU A 6 -34.39 47.18 -9.82
CA GLU A 6 -33.43 47.07 -8.69
C GLU A 6 -33.63 45.75 -7.94
N LEU A 7 -34.89 45.34 -7.69
CA LEU A 7 -35.21 44.07 -7.05
C LEU A 7 -34.79 42.83 -7.91
N LEU A 8 -35.02 42.93 -9.23
CA LEU A 8 -34.61 41.90 -10.17
C LEU A 8 -33.11 41.75 -10.24
N ASN A 9 -32.38 42.87 -10.32
CA ASN A 9 -30.93 42.87 -10.29
C ASN A 9 -30.36 42.26 -8.99
N ARG A 10 -30.94 42.57 -7.84
CA ARG A 10 -30.56 42.00 -6.56
C ARG A 10 -30.74 40.49 -6.54
N LYS A 11 -31.92 40.01 -6.97
CA LYS A 11 -32.19 38.56 -7.05
C LYS A 11 -31.23 37.84 -7.99
N PHE A 12 -30.95 38.45 -9.14
CA PHE A 12 -29.99 37.90 -10.10
C PHE A 12 -28.59 37.78 -9.47
N TRP A 13 -28.13 38.84 -8.77
CA TRP A 13 -26.84 38.86 -8.11
C TRP A 13 -26.74 37.82 -6.99
N ASP A 14 -27.78 37.72 -6.13
CA ASP A 14 -27.84 36.74 -5.04
C ASP A 14 -27.82 35.30 -5.61
N THR A 15 -28.52 35.07 -6.71
CA THR A 15 -28.55 33.77 -7.38
C THR A 15 -27.16 33.41 -7.95
N LEU A 16 -26.48 34.39 -8.55
CA LEU A 16 -25.14 34.21 -9.13
C LEU A 16 -24.12 33.84 -8.04
N VAL A 17 -24.10 34.61 -6.93
CA VAL A 17 -23.22 34.36 -5.79
C VAL A 17 -23.48 32.97 -5.20
N THR A 18 -24.75 32.62 -4.95
CA THR A 18 -25.12 31.30 -4.38
C THR A 18 -24.73 30.16 -5.29
N THR A 19 -24.90 30.33 -6.60
CA THR A 19 -24.53 29.29 -7.60
C THR A 19 -23.02 29.11 -7.64
N LEU A 20 -22.25 30.20 -7.58
CA LEU A 20 -20.81 30.17 -7.56
C LEU A 20 -20.28 29.49 -6.28
N GLN A 21 -20.83 29.84 -5.11
CA GLN A 21 -20.52 29.20 -3.83
C GLN A 21 -20.76 27.69 -3.87
N ARG A 22 -21.93 27.26 -4.39
CA ARG A 22 -22.26 25.84 -4.52
C ARG A 22 -21.29 25.10 -5.44
N SER A 23 -20.90 25.75 -6.56
CA SER A 23 -19.93 25.18 -7.50
C SER A 23 -18.55 25.00 -6.84
N ILE A 24 -18.10 25.96 -6.03
CA ILE A 24 -16.83 25.87 -5.29
C ILE A 24 -16.91 24.71 -4.27
N ILE A 25 -17.98 24.64 -3.49
CA ILE A 25 -18.18 23.57 -2.49
C ILE A 25 -18.11 22.19 -3.15
N ASN A 26 -18.80 22.01 -4.28
CA ASN A 26 -18.78 20.73 -5.00
C ASN A 26 -17.37 20.36 -5.50
N ASP A 27 -16.62 21.31 -6.04
CA ASP A 27 -15.22 21.06 -6.47
C ASP A 27 -14.33 20.70 -5.27
N ILE A 28 -14.49 21.38 -4.15
CA ILE A 28 -13.75 21.13 -2.90
C ILE A 28 -14.06 19.73 -2.34
N GLU A 29 -15.33 19.32 -2.31
CA GLU A 29 -15.72 17.99 -1.82
C GLU A 29 -15.12 16.86 -2.65
N ILE A 30 -15.03 17.03 -3.97
CA ILE A 30 -14.38 16.07 -4.86
C ILE A 30 -12.90 15.94 -4.53
N ILE A 31 -12.19 17.05 -4.35
CA ILE A 31 -10.75 17.08 -4.05
C ILE A 31 -10.47 16.52 -2.66
N ASP A 32 -11.22 16.96 -1.64
CA ASP A 32 -11.05 16.51 -0.25
C ASP A 32 -11.26 15.00 -0.12
N LYS A 33 -12.31 14.48 -0.75
CA LYS A 33 -12.57 13.04 -0.80
C LYS A 33 -11.44 12.28 -1.46
N PHE A 34 -11.01 12.72 -2.64
CA PHE A 34 -9.89 12.09 -3.37
C PHE A 34 -8.61 12.07 -2.53
N ALA A 35 -8.19 13.24 -2.00
CA ALA A 35 -6.97 13.35 -1.22
C ALA A 35 -7.03 12.52 0.08
N THR A 36 -8.17 12.52 0.77
CA THR A 36 -8.36 11.76 2.00
C THR A 36 -8.31 10.25 1.76
N GLU A 37 -8.99 9.75 0.71
CA GLU A 37 -8.97 8.32 0.33
C GLU A 37 -7.56 7.89 -0.11
N ALA A 38 -6.88 8.71 -0.90
CA ALA A 38 -5.52 8.45 -1.33
C ALA A 38 -4.54 8.40 -0.14
N MET A 39 -4.59 9.39 0.76
CA MET A 39 -3.75 9.41 1.96
C MET A 39 -4.01 8.22 2.88
N ALA A 40 -5.26 7.81 3.07
CA ALA A 40 -5.59 6.63 3.86
C ALA A 40 -4.96 5.36 3.26
N THR A 41 -5.01 5.23 1.94
CA THR A 41 -4.45 4.08 1.22
C THR A 41 -2.91 4.07 1.23
N LEU A 42 -2.28 5.23 0.98
CA LEU A 42 -0.82 5.35 0.87
C LEU A 42 -0.09 5.32 2.23
N ARG A 43 -0.79 5.56 3.34
CA ARG A 43 -0.23 5.42 4.69
C ARG A 43 -0.16 3.98 5.19
N MET A 44 -0.83 3.06 4.52
CA MET A 44 -0.75 1.63 4.87
C MET A 44 0.68 1.13 4.65
N GLN A 45 1.26 0.51 5.69
CA GLN A 45 2.61 -0.04 5.61
C GLN A 45 2.51 -1.50 5.12
N PRO A 46 3.00 -1.80 3.92
CA PRO A 46 2.98 -3.17 3.39
C PRO A 46 3.89 -4.08 4.21
N GLN A 47 3.41 -5.29 4.52
CA GLN A 47 4.11 -6.31 5.29
C GLN A 47 4.60 -7.47 4.41
N SER A 48 4.12 -7.57 3.18
CA SER A 48 4.49 -8.62 2.22
C SER A 48 4.87 -8.04 0.86
N VAL A 49 5.49 -8.87 0.02
CA VAL A 49 5.88 -8.49 -1.35
C VAL A 49 4.65 -8.18 -2.20
N GLU A 50 3.56 -8.93 -2.00
CA GLU A 50 2.29 -8.73 -2.68
C GLU A 50 1.67 -7.38 -2.30
N GLU A 51 1.71 -7.04 -1.02
CA GLU A 51 1.20 -5.76 -0.53
C GLU A 51 2.03 -4.57 -1.04
N ILE A 52 3.35 -4.73 -1.21
CA ILE A 52 4.21 -3.74 -1.86
C ILE A 52 3.76 -3.53 -3.32
N GLY A 53 3.49 -4.62 -4.04
CA GLY A 53 2.97 -4.56 -5.41
C GLY A 53 1.65 -3.78 -5.47
N LEU A 54 0.72 -4.05 -4.57
CA LEU A 54 -0.55 -3.34 -4.47
C LEU A 54 -0.37 -1.86 -4.09
N ALA A 55 0.54 -1.54 -3.16
CA ALA A 55 0.84 -0.16 -2.78
C ALA A 55 1.39 0.64 -3.97
N ASN A 56 2.29 0.05 -4.75
CA ASN A 56 2.81 0.67 -5.97
C ASN A 56 1.73 0.88 -7.04
N GLN A 57 0.84 -0.10 -7.25
CA GLN A 57 -0.28 0.07 -8.17
C GLN A 57 -1.21 1.22 -7.74
N LYS A 58 -1.48 1.34 -6.44
CA LYS A 58 -2.27 2.46 -5.90
C LYS A 58 -1.57 3.80 -6.08
N HIS A 59 -0.27 3.87 -5.84
CA HIS A 59 0.52 5.08 -6.08
C HIS A 59 0.45 5.52 -7.54
N VAL A 60 0.64 4.61 -8.49
CA VAL A 60 0.52 4.88 -9.92
C VAL A 60 -0.88 5.37 -10.26
N PHE A 61 -1.93 4.72 -9.76
CA PHE A 61 -3.32 5.12 -9.99
C PHE A 61 -3.59 6.55 -9.52
N TYR A 62 -3.15 6.92 -8.30
CA TYR A 62 -3.33 8.28 -7.80
C TYR A 62 -2.47 9.29 -8.55
N SER A 63 -1.24 8.92 -8.95
CA SER A 63 -0.37 9.77 -9.78
C SER A 63 -1.00 10.11 -11.13
N GLU A 64 -1.62 9.13 -11.79
CA GLU A 64 -2.33 9.35 -13.07
C GLU A 64 -3.56 10.25 -12.93
N LYS A 65 -4.21 10.23 -11.75
CA LYS A 65 -5.38 11.07 -11.44
C LYS A 65 -5.05 12.48 -10.96
N CYS A 66 -3.82 12.70 -10.46
CA CYS A 66 -3.39 14.01 -9.96
C CYS A 66 -3.61 15.17 -10.93
N PRO A 67 -3.30 15.09 -12.25
CA PRO A 67 -3.49 16.21 -13.15
C PRO A 67 -4.96 16.63 -13.28
N GLU A 68 -5.89 15.67 -13.31
CA GLU A 68 -7.33 15.93 -13.35
C GLU A 68 -7.80 16.65 -12.08
N MET A 69 -7.38 16.18 -10.92
CA MET A 69 -7.71 16.77 -9.63
C MET A 69 -7.09 18.16 -9.46
N LEU A 70 -5.87 18.36 -9.93
CA LEU A 70 -5.20 19.67 -9.93
C LEU A 70 -5.97 20.68 -10.76
N GLN A 71 -6.50 20.29 -11.92
CA GLN A 71 -7.32 21.16 -12.74
C GLN A 71 -8.62 21.58 -12.04
N ILE A 72 -9.27 20.66 -11.32
CA ILE A 72 -10.46 20.98 -10.52
C ILE A 72 -10.09 21.95 -9.39
N PHE A 73 -8.95 21.71 -8.73
CA PHE A 73 -8.43 22.57 -7.66
C PHE A 73 -8.17 23.99 -8.15
N GLU A 74 -7.46 24.15 -9.27
CA GLU A 74 -7.20 25.46 -9.87
C GLU A 74 -8.49 26.19 -10.27
N ASN A 75 -9.49 25.45 -10.75
CA ASN A 75 -10.79 26.03 -11.09
C ASN A 75 -11.54 26.50 -9.83
N ALA A 76 -11.51 25.72 -8.76
CA ALA A 76 -12.09 26.10 -7.48
C ALA A 76 -11.42 27.36 -6.91
N ASP A 77 -10.10 27.45 -6.97
CA ASP A 77 -9.33 28.63 -6.53
C ASP A 77 -9.68 29.87 -7.37
N LYS A 78 -9.75 29.75 -8.70
CA LYS A 78 -10.19 30.84 -9.59
C LYS A 78 -11.59 31.33 -9.27
N LYS A 79 -12.53 30.41 -9.06
CA LYS A 79 -13.92 30.71 -8.65
C LYS A 79 -13.94 31.42 -7.28
N ASN A 80 -13.14 30.96 -6.32
CA ASN A 80 -13.06 31.56 -5.00
C ASN A 80 -12.49 32.99 -5.06
N LYS A 81 -11.47 33.24 -5.88
CA LYS A 81 -10.93 34.59 -6.12
C LYS A 81 -11.99 35.54 -6.69
N ILE A 82 -12.82 35.06 -7.63
CA ILE A 82 -13.92 35.85 -8.19
C ILE A 82 -14.97 36.13 -7.11
N LEU A 83 -15.38 35.12 -6.34
CA LEU A 83 -16.33 35.26 -5.25
C LEU A 83 -15.85 36.27 -4.19
N SER A 84 -14.58 36.14 -3.77
CA SER A 84 -13.96 37.05 -2.80
C SER A 84 -13.90 38.50 -3.30
N ALA A 85 -13.62 38.70 -4.59
CA ALA A 85 -13.66 40.04 -5.19
C ALA A 85 -15.06 40.68 -5.16
N TRP A 86 -16.11 39.84 -5.24
CA TRP A 86 -17.50 40.30 -5.23
C TRP A 86 -18.08 40.51 -3.84
N THR A 87 -17.84 39.56 -2.94
CA THR A 87 -18.46 39.51 -1.60
C THR A 87 -17.55 40.02 -0.50
N LYS A 88 -16.22 40.13 -0.77
CA LYS A 88 -15.14 40.38 0.20
C LYS A 88 -15.02 39.30 1.29
N GLU A 89 -15.62 38.15 1.05
CA GLU A 89 -15.57 36.99 1.92
C GLU A 89 -14.71 35.90 1.25
N GLN A 90 -13.86 35.25 2.02
CA GLN A 90 -13.13 34.06 1.58
C GLN A 90 -13.80 32.81 2.19
N MET A 91 -13.79 31.71 1.44
CA MET A 91 -14.31 30.44 1.93
C MET A 91 -13.19 29.68 2.68
N GLU A 92 -13.31 29.56 4.00
CA GLU A 92 -12.36 28.82 4.84
C GLU A 92 -12.16 27.36 4.38
N GLN A 93 -13.19 26.76 3.77
CA GLN A 93 -13.10 25.41 3.22
C GLN A 93 -12.01 25.29 2.15
N VAL A 94 -11.75 26.33 1.37
CA VAL A 94 -10.69 26.32 0.33
C VAL A 94 -9.32 26.23 0.98
N GLU A 95 -9.06 26.99 2.04
CA GLU A 95 -7.78 26.95 2.78
C GLU A 95 -7.54 25.56 3.40
N ARG A 96 -8.59 24.96 4.00
CA ARG A 96 -8.51 23.63 4.57
C ARG A 96 -8.18 22.57 3.52
N VAL A 97 -8.84 22.62 2.36
CA VAL A 97 -8.58 21.67 1.27
C VAL A 97 -7.19 21.88 0.66
N THR A 98 -6.70 23.11 0.62
CA THR A 98 -5.32 23.40 0.21
C THR A 98 -4.33 22.67 1.12
N ALA A 99 -4.49 22.78 2.45
CA ALA A 99 -3.63 22.07 3.38
C ALA A 99 -3.73 20.53 3.25
N THR A 100 -4.93 20.00 2.98
CA THR A 100 -5.13 18.57 2.72
C THR A 100 -4.41 18.14 1.44
N TRP A 101 -4.49 18.95 0.39
CA TRP A 101 -3.83 18.71 -0.87
C TRP A 101 -2.30 18.72 -0.75
N ASP A 102 -1.74 19.71 -0.05
CA ASP A 102 -0.30 19.80 0.20
C ASP A 102 0.23 18.57 0.99
N ASN A 103 -0.54 18.12 1.98
CA ASN A 103 -0.23 16.90 2.72
C ASN A 103 -0.27 15.64 1.82
N PHE A 104 -1.26 15.56 0.92
CA PHE A 104 -1.35 14.48 -0.06
C PHE A 104 -0.17 14.49 -1.01
N GLN A 105 0.20 15.65 -1.59
CA GLN A 105 1.38 15.76 -2.48
C GLN A 105 2.66 15.34 -1.76
N SER A 106 2.87 15.83 -0.54
CA SER A 106 4.02 15.45 0.28
C SER A 106 4.08 13.94 0.54
N LEU A 107 2.92 13.29 0.73
CA LEU A 107 2.86 11.84 0.90
C LEU A 107 3.17 11.09 -0.40
N MET A 108 2.68 11.59 -1.54
CA MET A 108 2.99 11.03 -2.86
C MET A 108 4.49 11.07 -3.15
N ASP A 109 5.14 12.21 -2.90
CA ASP A 109 6.58 12.40 -3.12
C ASP A 109 7.44 11.49 -2.22
N ASN A 110 6.98 11.25 -0.99
CA ASN A 110 7.68 10.39 -0.03
C ASN A 110 7.36 8.90 -0.18
N HIS A 111 6.38 8.53 -0.99
CA HIS A 111 5.92 7.14 -1.11
C HIS A 111 7.05 6.20 -1.56
N GLU A 112 7.84 6.57 -2.56
CA GLU A 112 8.95 5.77 -3.07
C GLU A 112 9.99 5.48 -1.97
N LEU A 113 10.29 6.48 -1.14
CA LEU A 113 11.21 6.31 0.00
C LEU A 113 10.62 5.35 1.06
N ILE A 114 9.32 5.44 1.33
CA ILE A 114 8.64 4.56 2.29
C ILE A 114 8.69 3.11 1.79
N ILE A 115 8.35 2.88 0.53
CA ILE A 115 8.38 1.55 -0.10
C ILE A 115 9.80 1.00 -0.15
N SER A 116 10.80 1.79 -0.51
CA SER A 116 12.21 1.36 -0.52
C SER A 116 12.65 0.83 0.85
N LYS A 117 12.35 1.54 1.93
CA LYS A 117 12.65 1.10 3.30
C LYS A 117 11.95 -0.22 3.67
N GLN A 118 10.69 -0.39 3.25
CA GLN A 118 9.96 -1.64 3.48
C GLN A 118 10.56 -2.81 2.71
N VAL A 119 10.93 -2.60 1.45
CA VAL A 119 11.65 -3.60 0.63
C VAL A 119 12.96 -4.02 1.30
N ASP A 120 13.75 -3.08 1.79
CA ASP A 120 15.02 -3.38 2.45
C ASP A 120 14.80 -4.16 3.76
N SER A 121 13.78 -3.83 4.53
CA SER A 121 13.38 -4.56 5.74
C SER A 121 13.01 -6.00 5.42
N ILE A 122 12.16 -6.22 4.41
CA ILE A 122 11.73 -7.55 3.97
C ILE A 122 12.92 -8.37 3.45
N LYS A 123 13.79 -7.76 2.63
CA LYS A 123 15.04 -8.42 2.15
C LYS A 123 15.93 -8.86 3.32
N SER A 124 16.10 -8.02 4.32
CA SER A 124 16.90 -8.34 5.51
C SER A 124 16.32 -9.53 6.28
N ASN A 125 14.99 -9.54 6.48
CA ASN A 125 14.29 -10.65 7.13
C ASN A 125 14.42 -11.96 6.34
N LEU A 126 14.22 -11.91 5.01
CA LEU A 126 14.39 -13.08 4.13
C LEU A 126 15.82 -13.63 4.18
N ASN A 127 16.82 -12.75 4.09
CA ASN A 127 18.23 -13.17 4.20
C ASN A 127 18.53 -13.84 5.54
N THR A 128 17.93 -13.38 6.62
CA THR A 128 18.09 -13.99 7.95
C THR A 128 17.43 -15.38 7.98
N GLN A 129 16.23 -15.52 7.42
CA GLN A 129 15.54 -16.81 7.32
C GLN A 129 16.33 -17.80 6.46
N VAL A 130 16.84 -17.37 5.29
CA VAL A 130 17.70 -18.20 4.41
C VAL A 130 18.94 -18.68 5.14
N LYS A 131 19.63 -17.80 5.89
CA LYS A 131 20.79 -18.19 6.70
C LYS A 131 20.44 -19.22 7.75
N ASN A 132 19.32 -19.06 8.43
CA ASN A 132 18.83 -20.01 9.44
C ASN A 132 18.55 -21.39 8.81
N VAL A 133 17.80 -21.41 7.68
CA VAL A 133 17.49 -22.66 6.97
C VAL A 133 18.78 -23.34 6.47
N ASN A 134 19.71 -22.60 5.90
CA ASN A 134 21.00 -23.16 5.48
C ASN A 134 21.79 -23.74 6.67
N GLY A 135 21.77 -23.06 7.81
CA GLY A 135 22.39 -23.57 9.05
C GLY A 135 21.73 -24.86 9.54
N GLU A 136 20.42 -25.02 9.41
CA GLU A 136 19.70 -26.27 9.74
C GLU A 136 20.04 -27.39 8.74
N ILE A 137 20.12 -27.06 7.45
CA ILE A 137 20.55 -28.00 6.41
C ILE A 137 21.98 -28.50 6.68
N ASP A 138 22.89 -27.60 7.04
CA ASP A 138 24.28 -27.99 7.34
C ASP A 138 24.35 -28.88 8.60
N LYS A 139 23.57 -28.56 9.66
CA LYS A 139 23.46 -29.43 10.83
C LYS A 139 22.85 -30.79 10.49
N PHE A 140 21.89 -30.82 9.58
CA PHE A 140 21.31 -32.07 9.09
C PHE A 140 22.33 -32.89 8.31
N LYS A 141 23.08 -32.28 7.38
CA LYS A 141 24.14 -32.92 6.62
C LYS A 141 25.21 -33.52 7.51
N MET A 142 25.66 -32.75 8.52
CA MET A 142 26.66 -33.25 9.49
C MET A 142 26.15 -34.48 10.25
N ARG A 143 24.89 -34.45 10.71
CA ARG A 143 24.26 -35.61 11.39
C ARG A 143 24.11 -36.79 10.45
N TRP A 144 23.67 -36.54 9.21
CA TRP A 144 23.56 -37.56 8.18
C TRP A 144 24.91 -38.24 7.91
N ASP A 145 25.97 -37.46 7.70
CA ASP A 145 27.32 -38.01 7.47
C ASP A 145 27.86 -38.84 8.63
N GLN A 146 27.45 -38.56 9.87
CA GLN A 146 27.78 -39.35 11.04
C GLN A 146 26.96 -40.65 11.13
N MET A 147 25.71 -40.63 10.70
CA MET A 147 24.74 -41.72 10.87
C MET A 147 24.55 -42.57 9.63
N LYS A 148 24.97 -42.08 8.43
CA LYS A 148 24.85 -42.84 7.19
C LYS A 148 25.63 -44.18 7.34
N PRO A 149 25.02 -45.31 6.92
CA PRO A 149 25.70 -46.60 6.96
C PRO A 149 26.94 -46.54 6.11
N LYS A 150 28.04 -47.07 6.65
CA LYS A 150 29.26 -47.28 5.84
C LYS A 150 28.97 -48.41 4.84
N GLU A 151 29.58 -48.34 3.68
CA GLU A 151 29.38 -49.28 2.55
C GLU A 151 29.56 -50.74 3.04
N GLU A 152 30.49 -50.98 3.93
CA GLU A 152 30.77 -52.28 4.59
C GLU A 152 29.61 -52.81 5.43
N ALA A 153 28.72 -51.95 5.96
CA ALA A 153 27.58 -52.34 6.76
C ALA A 153 26.32 -52.65 5.92
N LEU A 154 26.34 -52.36 4.62
CA LEU A 154 25.25 -52.62 3.69
C LEU A 154 25.30 -54.06 3.11
N GLU A 155 26.45 -54.76 3.22
CA GLU A 155 26.68 -56.10 2.65
C GLU A 155 26.27 -57.26 3.60
N GLY A 156 25.68 -56.98 4.76
CA GLY A 156 25.32 -58.00 5.76
C GLY A 156 23.95 -57.82 6.42
N ASP A 157 23.64 -58.77 7.32
CA ASP A 157 22.38 -58.78 8.12
C ASP A 157 22.12 -57.50 8.94
N GLN A 158 23.15 -56.67 9.11
CA GLN A 158 23.05 -55.37 9.77
C GLN A 158 22.31 -54.30 8.94
N SER A 159 22.13 -54.52 7.65
CA SER A 159 21.42 -53.56 6.77
C SER A 159 19.98 -53.28 7.22
N LYS A 160 19.30 -54.25 7.80
CA LYS A 160 17.93 -54.11 8.33
C LYS A 160 17.86 -53.28 9.60
N ILE A 161 18.88 -53.35 10.47
CA ILE A 161 18.97 -52.56 11.71
C ILE A 161 19.20 -51.11 11.36
N VAL A 162 20.14 -50.83 10.45
CA VAL A 162 20.49 -49.47 9.99
C VAL A 162 19.31 -48.81 9.26
N GLN A 163 18.56 -49.57 8.44
CA GLN A 163 17.34 -49.03 7.80
C GLN A 163 16.23 -48.74 8.83
N GLY A 164 16.17 -49.51 9.92
CA GLY A 164 15.24 -49.28 11.04
C GLY A 164 15.57 -47.99 11.78
N GLU A 165 16.83 -47.78 12.12
CA GLU A 165 17.32 -46.57 12.81
C GLU A 165 17.14 -45.31 11.97
N LEU A 166 17.43 -45.36 10.67
CA LEU A 166 17.16 -44.27 9.75
C LEU A 166 15.68 -43.89 9.65
N LYS A 167 14.78 -44.89 9.61
CA LYS A 167 13.33 -44.63 9.62
C LYS A 167 12.88 -43.97 10.92
N VAL A 168 13.40 -44.38 12.07
CA VAL A 168 13.07 -43.82 13.37
C VAL A 168 13.55 -42.36 13.45
N HIS A 169 14.75 -42.06 12.92
CA HIS A 169 15.29 -40.71 12.92
C HIS A 169 14.46 -39.75 12.08
N PHE A 170 13.98 -40.15 10.90
CA PHE A 170 13.07 -39.34 10.05
C PHE A 170 11.69 -39.14 10.64
N ILE A 171 11.20 -40.04 11.51
CA ILE A 171 9.89 -39.93 12.16
C ILE A 171 9.95 -38.99 13.38
N TYR A 172 11.08 -38.90 14.07
CA TYR A 172 11.24 -38.12 15.29
C TYR A 172 11.83 -36.72 15.11
N THR A 173 12.21 -36.30 13.88
CA THR A 173 12.46 -34.88 13.64
C THR A 173 11.15 -34.13 13.71
N PRO A 174 10.98 -33.17 14.65
CA PRO A 174 9.74 -32.40 14.71
C PRO A 174 9.51 -31.72 13.35
N LYS A 175 8.49 -32.18 12.65
CA LYS A 175 7.97 -31.49 11.46
C LYS A 175 7.57 -30.10 11.91
N ASN A 176 8.30 -29.08 11.49
CA ASN A 176 7.83 -27.73 11.56
C ASN A 176 6.75 -27.62 10.46
N PRO A 177 5.44 -27.62 10.79
CA PRO A 177 4.38 -27.77 9.78
C PRO A 177 4.24 -26.54 8.88
N SER A 178 4.94 -25.43 9.19
CA SER A 178 4.83 -24.17 8.43
C SER A 178 5.78 -24.03 7.24
N LEU A 179 6.65 -25.01 6.97
CA LEU A 179 7.67 -24.90 5.91
C LEU A 179 7.41 -25.77 4.67
N PHE A 180 6.35 -26.62 4.66
CA PHE A 180 6.12 -27.57 3.58
C PHE A 180 4.69 -27.61 3.03
N ASP A 181 3.91 -26.55 3.18
CA ASP A 181 2.60 -26.42 2.52
C ASP A 181 2.70 -25.76 1.12
N CYS A 182 3.72 -26.15 0.35
CA CYS A 182 3.77 -25.92 -1.07
C CYS A 182 3.55 -27.26 -1.82
N THR A 183 2.36 -27.83 -1.70
CA THR A 183 1.92 -28.84 -2.69
C THR A 183 1.28 -28.10 -3.87
N PRO A 184 1.84 -28.18 -5.08
CA PRO A 184 1.12 -27.76 -6.25
C PRO A 184 -0.03 -28.74 -6.48
N GLU A 185 -1.28 -28.28 -6.36
CA GLU A 185 -2.44 -29.02 -6.86
C GLU A 185 -2.29 -29.16 -8.40
N ILE A 186 -1.83 -30.31 -8.82
CA ILE A 186 -1.99 -30.75 -10.22
C ILE A 186 -3.45 -31.15 -10.37
N LYS A 187 -4.27 -30.27 -10.92
CA LYS A 187 -5.60 -30.65 -11.44
C LYS A 187 -5.42 -31.38 -12.76
N ASN A 188 -5.85 -32.65 -12.75
CA ASN A 188 -6.15 -33.42 -13.98
C ASN A 188 -7.38 -32.81 -14.66
#